data_3c6dbf10af2a9d238c3e2fdc94fe1335
#
_entry.id   3c6dbf10af2a9d238c3e2fdc94fe1335
#
_cell.length_a   1.000
_cell.length_b   1.000
_cell.length_c   1.000
_cell.angle_alpha   90.00
_cell.angle_beta   90.00
_cell.angle_gamma   90.00
#
_symmetry.space_group_name_H-M   'P 1'
#
loop_
_entity.id
_entity.type
_entity.pdbx_description
1 polymer ?
#
loop_
_entity_poly.entity_id
_entity_poly.type
_entity_poly.pdbx_seq_one_letter_code
_entity_poly.pdbx_strand_id
1 'polypeptide(L)'
;MKGIVLAGGSGTRLYPITKGISKQLIPIFDKPMIYYPISVLMLAGIREILIISTPFDLPSFKRLLGDGSDYGVHFEYAEQPSPDGLAQAFIIGEKFIGNDSACLVLGDNIFNGNGFSELLKKAVEDAEQNNKATVFGYWVADPERYGVAEFDKDGNCLSIEEKPAKPKSNYAVVGLYFYPNKVVEVAKNIKPSARGELEITTVNQEFLKAGNLKVQTLGRGFAWLDTGTHDSLAEASTYIEVIEKRQGLKVACLEGIAYRKGWIDVEKMRQLAQPMLKNQYGQYLLSVIDEIKRTGIPNI
;
A
#
# COMPACT_ATOMS: atom_id res chain seq x y z
N MET A 1 6.49 12.58 -6.37
CA MET A 1 6.11 11.85 -5.12
C MET A 1 6.97 10.62 -4.93
N LYS A 2 7.35 10.31 -3.70
CA LYS A 2 8.06 9.09 -3.30
C LYS A 2 7.11 8.13 -2.59
N GLY A 3 7.27 6.82 -2.81
CA GLY A 3 6.47 5.79 -2.15
C GLY A 3 7.24 5.10 -1.03
N ILE A 4 6.57 4.76 0.05
CA ILE A 4 7.12 3.96 1.14
C ILE A 4 6.20 2.77 1.37
N VAL A 5 6.76 1.57 1.36
CA VAL A 5 6.08 0.36 1.84
C VAL A 5 6.67 0.01 3.20
N LEU A 6 5.86 0.08 4.24
CA LEU A 6 6.28 -0.32 5.58
C LEU A 6 5.95 -1.81 5.79
N ALA A 7 6.97 -2.64 5.69
CA ALA A 7 6.92 -4.09 5.78
C ALA A 7 7.66 -4.62 7.03
N GLY A 8 7.53 -3.88 8.14
CA GLY A 8 8.09 -4.23 9.44
C GLY A 8 7.12 -4.97 10.35
N GLY A 9 7.53 -5.13 11.60
CA GLY A 9 6.74 -5.74 12.67
C GLY A 9 7.04 -7.22 12.90
N SER A 10 6.79 -7.68 14.14
CA SER A 10 7.12 -9.04 14.58
C SER A 10 6.19 -10.15 14.07
N GLY A 11 5.02 -9.78 13.54
CA GLY A 11 4.04 -10.73 13.03
C GLY A 11 3.51 -11.76 14.05
N THR A 12 3.66 -11.54 15.35
CA THR A 12 3.39 -12.53 16.41
C THR A 12 1.98 -13.09 16.40
N ARG A 13 1.00 -12.33 15.92
CA ARG A 13 -0.39 -12.80 15.77
C ARG A 13 -0.55 -13.93 14.76
N LEU A 14 0.43 -14.13 13.87
CA LEU A 14 0.43 -15.18 12.85
C LEU A 14 1.41 -16.34 13.20
N TYR A 15 1.89 -16.41 14.44
CA TYR A 15 2.68 -17.56 14.86
C TYR A 15 1.84 -18.86 14.73
N PRO A 16 2.48 -19.99 14.30
CA PRO A 16 3.93 -20.17 14.09
C PRO A 16 4.46 -19.76 12.70
N ILE A 17 3.61 -19.36 11.74
CA ILE A 17 4.00 -19.07 10.35
C ILE A 17 5.13 -18.04 10.29
N THR A 18 4.95 -16.92 10.98
CA THR A 18 5.89 -15.79 10.97
C THR A 18 7.12 -15.97 11.86
N LYS A 19 7.35 -17.18 12.41
CA LYS A 19 8.64 -17.53 13.03
C LYS A 19 9.75 -17.73 12.00
N GLY A 20 9.39 -18.12 10.78
CA GLY A 20 10.36 -18.45 9.73
C GLY A 20 10.33 -17.54 8.51
N ILE A 21 9.32 -16.67 8.42
CA ILE A 21 9.14 -15.80 7.26
C ILE A 21 8.46 -14.49 7.68
N SER A 22 8.88 -13.38 7.07
CA SER A 22 8.15 -12.11 7.23
C SER A 22 6.70 -12.26 6.78
N LYS A 23 5.78 -11.65 7.53
CA LYS A 23 4.34 -11.63 7.19
C LYS A 23 4.10 -11.24 5.73
N GLN A 24 4.77 -10.21 5.26
CA GLN A 24 4.57 -9.65 3.92
C GLN A 24 5.16 -10.52 2.79
N LEU A 25 5.88 -11.59 3.13
CA LEU A 25 6.35 -12.61 2.19
C LEU A 25 5.44 -13.84 2.13
N ILE A 26 4.44 -13.95 3.01
CA ILE A 26 3.43 -15.01 2.94
C ILE A 26 2.65 -14.86 1.63
N PRO A 27 2.38 -15.97 0.91
CA PRO A 27 1.59 -15.90 -0.31
C PRO A 27 0.13 -15.52 -0.02
N ILE A 28 -0.41 -14.62 -0.83
CA ILE A 28 -1.83 -14.36 -0.97
C ILE A 28 -2.23 -14.89 -2.34
N PHE A 29 -2.82 -16.06 -2.36
CA PHE A 29 -3.14 -16.87 -3.54
C PHE A 29 -1.88 -17.21 -4.36
N ASP A 30 -1.52 -16.46 -5.38
CA ASP A 30 -0.49 -16.84 -6.36
C ASP A 30 0.79 -15.96 -6.32
N LYS A 31 0.87 -15.00 -5.37
CA LYS A 31 2.01 -14.10 -5.24
C LYS A 31 2.25 -13.65 -3.80
N PRO A 32 3.46 -13.18 -3.45
CA PRO A 32 3.76 -12.65 -2.11
C PRO A 32 2.88 -11.44 -1.76
N MET A 33 2.47 -11.34 -0.50
CA MET A 33 1.63 -10.26 0.01
C MET A 33 2.17 -8.87 -0.32
N ILE A 34 3.49 -8.66 -0.29
CA ILE A 34 4.13 -7.37 -0.56
C ILE A 34 3.82 -6.81 -1.96
N TYR A 35 3.43 -7.67 -2.92
CA TYR A 35 3.07 -7.24 -4.27
C TYR A 35 1.84 -6.33 -4.27
N TYR A 36 0.90 -6.57 -3.36
CA TYR A 36 -0.34 -5.78 -3.28
C TYR A 36 -0.09 -4.32 -2.92
N PRO A 37 0.59 -3.97 -1.81
CA PRO A 37 0.90 -2.57 -1.52
C PRO A 37 1.85 -1.94 -2.56
N ILE A 38 2.82 -2.67 -3.11
CA ILE A 38 3.66 -2.15 -4.21
C ILE A 38 2.79 -1.79 -5.42
N SER A 39 1.81 -2.64 -5.78
CA SER A 39 0.91 -2.38 -6.89
C SER A 39 0.11 -1.09 -6.71
N VAL A 40 -0.29 -0.75 -5.48
CA VAL A 40 -0.99 0.53 -5.18
C VAL A 40 -0.10 1.73 -5.52
N LEU A 41 1.16 1.70 -5.12
CA LEU A 41 2.12 2.76 -5.46
C LEU A 41 2.32 2.87 -6.97
N MET A 42 2.48 1.74 -7.65
CA MET A 42 2.61 1.70 -9.11
C MET A 42 1.35 2.23 -9.81
N LEU A 43 0.15 1.87 -9.35
CA LEU A 43 -1.13 2.39 -9.87
C LEU A 43 -1.23 3.91 -9.67
N ALA A 44 -0.76 4.44 -8.55
CA ALA A 44 -0.64 5.88 -8.29
C ALA A 44 0.38 6.59 -9.20
N GLY A 45 1.16 5.86 -9.99
CA GLY A 45 2.20 6.42 -10.86
C GLY A 45 3.56 6.62 -10.17
N ILE A 46 3.72 6.11 -8.95
CA ILE A 46 4.94 6.26 -8.16
C ILE A 46 5.96 5.21 -8.59
N ARG A 47 7.17 5.65 -8.96
CA ARG A 47 8.25 4.77 -9.45
C ARG A 47 9.45 4.69 -8.51
N GLU A 48 9.63 5.66 -7.62
CA GLU A 48 10.67 5.66 -6.60
C GLU A 48 10.06 5.13 -5.30
N ILE A 49 10.47 3.95 -4.85
CA ILE A 49 9.82 3.23 -3.75
C ILE A 49 10.85 2.77 -2.73
N LEU A 50 10.64 3.13 -1.47
CA LEU A 50 11.42 2.66 -0.33
C LEU A 50 10.70 1.52 0.37
N ILE A 51 11.36 0.38 0.49
CA ILE A 51 10.91 -0.77 1.29
C ILE A 51 11.56 -0.69 2.66
N ILE A 52 10.75 -0.50 3.70
CA ILE A 52 11.22 -0.47 5.09
C ILE A 52 10.83 -1.79 5.77
N SER A 53 11.80 -2.50 6.32
CA SER A 53 11.55 -3.77 7.01
C SER A 53 12.53 -3.96 8.19
N THR A 54 12.35 -5.06 8.93
CA THR A 54 13.29 -5.43 9.99
C THR A 54 14.66 -5.77 9.39
N PRO A 55 15.77 -5.60 10.14
CA PRO A 55 17.09 -6.03 9.67
C PRO A 55 17.15 -7.51 9.29
N PHE A 56 16.37 -8.36 9.96
CA PHE A 56 16.29 -9.80 9.72
C PHE A 56 15.61 -10.13 8.38
N ASP A 57 14.50 -9.45 8.07
CA ASP A 57 13.69 -9.77 6.89
C ASP A 57 14.14 -9.05 5.61
N LEU A 58 14.80 -7.89 5.74
CA LEU A 58 15.18 -7.03 4.63
C LEU A 58 15.97 -7.73 3.52
N PRO A 59 16.91 -8.67 3.81
CA PRO A 59 17.61 -9.43 2.77
C PRO A 59 16.67 -10.27 1.89
N SER A 60 15.57 -10.76 2.44
CA SER A 60 14.56 -11.55 1.70
C SER A 60 13.76 -10.67 0.73
N PHE A 61 13.42 -9.45 1.13
CA PHE A 61 12.80 -8.48 0.23
C PHE A 61 13.73 -8.06 -0.90
N LYS A 62 15.02 -7.79 -0.60
CA LYS A 62 16.02 -7.49 -1.62
C LYS A 62 16.18 -8.62 -2.64
N ARG A 63 16.18 -9.86 -2.18
CA ARG A 63 16.25 -11.04 -3.06
C ARG A 63 15.00 -11.20 -3.94
N LEU A 64 13.81 -10.91 -3.39
CA LEU A 64 12.54 -11.03 -4.11
C LEU A 64 12.35 -9.93 -5.16
N LEU A 65 12.64 -8.70 -4.81
CA LEU A 65 12.24 -7.51 -5.58
C LEU A 65 13.38 -6.90 -6.41
N GLY A 66 14.65 -7.24 -6.09
CA GLY A 66 15.82 -6.68 -6.76
C GLY A 66 15.94 -5.17 -6.59
N ASP A 67 16.34 -4.48 -7.64
CA ASP A 67 16.43 -3.02 -7.70
C ASP A 67 15.17 -2.36 -8.29
N GLY A 68 14.17 -3.14 -8.70
CA GLY A 68 12.92 -2.67 -9.29
C GLY A 68 12.94 -2.53 -10.81
N SER A 69 14.09 -2.69 -11.46
CA SER A 69 14.20 -2.57 -12.92
C SER A 69 13.31 -3.56 -13.69
N ASP A 70 13.00 -4.71 -13.10
CA ASP A 70 12.07 -5.69 -13.66
C ASP A 70 10.63 -5.14 -13.76
N TYR A 71 10.29 -4.16 -12.95
CA TYR A 71 8.96 -3.53 -12.92
C TYR A 71 8.97 -2.08 -13.42
N GLY A 72 10.09 -1.62 -13.98
CA GLY A 72 10.24 -0.24 -14.42
C GLY A 72 10.15 0.80 -13.29
N VAL A 73 10.46 0.41 -12.07
CA VAL A 73 10.53 1.24 -10.88
C VAL A 73 11.94 1.17 -10.29
N HIS A 74 12.20 1.95 -9.26
CA HIS A 74 13.44 1.90 -8.48
C HIS A 74 13.12 1.60 -7.02
N PHE A 75 13.69 0.52 -6.49
CA PHE A 75 13.57 0.16 -5.08
C PHE A 75 14.81 0.57 -4.30
N GLU A 76 14.58 1.31 -3.22
CA GLU A 76 15.53 1.46 -2.12
C GLU A 76 15.06 0.66 -0.89
N TYR A 77 15.97 0.39 0.03
CA TYR A 77 15.74 -0.47 1.18
C TYR A 77 16.30 0.17 2.43
N ALA A 78 15.49 0.22 3.50
CA ALA A 78 15.92 0.72 4.80
C ALA A 78 15.47 -0.21 5.93
N GLU A 79 16.23 -0.18 7.01
CA GLU A 79 15.95 -0.97 8.20
C GLU A 79 15.12 -0.18 9.20
N GLN A 80 14.11 -0.84 9.79
CA GLN A 80 13.43 -0.42 10.99
C GLN A 80 13.81 -1.38 12.11
N PRO A 81 14.77 -1.02 12.98
CA PRO A 81 15.30 -1.93 14.01
C PRO A 81 14.28 -2.27 15.09
N SER A 82 13.35 -1.36 15.39
CA SER A 82 12.28 -1.52 16.37
C SER A 82 10.96 -0.97 15.84
N PRO A 83 9.80 -1.57 16.21
CA PRO A 83 8.49 -1.16 15.74
C PRO A 83 7.97 0.07 16.51
N ASP A 84 8.66 1.21 16.41
CA ASP A 84 8.37 2.42 17.17
C ASP A 84 7.20 3.25 16.59
N GLY A 85 6.38 2.63 15.75
CA GLY A 85 5.18 3.23 15.18
C GLY A 85 5.27 3.51 13.68
N LEU A 86 4.12 3.73 13.05
CA LEU A 86 4.03 3.90 11.59
C LEU A 86 4.68 5.20 11.11
N ALA A 87 4.59 6.28 11.90
CA ALA A 87 5.15 7.57 11.52
C ALA A 87 6.69 7.57 11.48
N GLN A 88 7.36 6.61 12.13
CA GLN A 88 8.80 6.42 12.04
C GLN A 88 9.28 6.21 10.59
N ALA A 89 8.41 5.68 9.72
CA ALA A 89 8.72 5.46 8.31
C ALA A 89 9.18 6.75 7.60
N PHE A 90 8.62 7.91 7.95
CA PHE A 90 9.01 9.20 7.37
C PHE A 90 10.35 9.71 7.90
N ILE A 91 10.70 9.36 9.14
CA ILE A 91 12.00 9.70 9.75
C ILE A 91 13.11 8.83 9.12
N ILE A 92 12.87 7.52 9.01
CA ILE A 92 13.79 6.58 8.34
C ILE A 92 13.97 6.96 6.88
N GLY A 93 12.86 7.28 6.20
CA GLY A 93 12.82 7.63 4.78
C GLY A 93 13.20 9.07 4.45
N GLU A 94 13.59 9.91 5.41
CA GLU A 94 13.83 11.35 5.19
C GLU A 94 14.76 11.65 4.01
N LYS A 95 15.91 10.98 3.95
CA LYS A 95 16.89 11.18 2.86
C LYS A 95 16.34 10.74 1.51
N PHE A 96 15.58 9.65 1.48
CA PHE A 96 14.93 9.14 0.29
C PHE A 96 13.81 10.09 -0.19
N ILE A 97 12.98 10.57 0.72
CA ILE A 97 11.89 11.51 0.42
C ILE A 97 12.47 12.83 -0.12
N GLY A 98 13.54 13.35 0.49
CA GLY A 98 14.12 14.62 0.10
C GLY A 98 13.09 15.76 0.17
N ASN A 99 12.88 16.44 -0.96
CA ASN A 99 11.92 17.54 -1.08
C ASN A 99 10.56 17.11 -1.68
N ASP A 100 10.39 15.81 -1.97
CA ASP A 100 9.17 15.31 -2.58
C ASP A 100 8.05 15.09 -1.55
N SER A 101 6.81 15.05 -2.02
CA SER A 101 5.68 14.50 -1.28
C SER A 101 5.84 12.99 -1.11
N ALA A 102 5.17 12.42 -0.11
CA ALA A 102 5.31 11.01 0.25
C ALA A 102 3.96 10.27 0.29
N CYS A 103 3.94 9.06 -0.25
CA CYS A 103 2.88 8.09 -0.04
C CYS A 103 3.39 6.96 0.86
N LEU A 104 2.69 6.66 1.95
CA LEU A 104 2.94 5.51 2.81
C LEU A 104 1.83 4.47 2.61
N VAL A 105 2.21 3.24 2.34
CA VAL A 105 1.29 2.09 2.33
C VAL A 105 1.81 1.01 3.27
N LEU A 106 0.89 0.41 4.04
CA LEU A 106 1.24 -0.69 4.93
C LEU A 106 1.40 -1.98 4.13
N GLY A 107 2.48 -2.70 4.40
CA GLY A 107 2.92 -3.88 3.66
C GLY A 107 1.97 -5.09 3.73
N ASP A 108 0.98 -5.04 4.59
CA ASP A 108 0.00 -6.09 4.84
C ASP A 108 -1.44 -5.70 4.45
N ASN A 109 -1.61 -4.58 3.76
CA ASN A 109 -2.92 -4.12 3.28
C ASN A 109 -3.12 -4.48 1.81
N ILE A 110 -4.29 -5.03 1.51
CA ILE A 110 -4.71 -5.41 0.17
C ILE A 110 -5.89 -4.53 -0.22
N PHE A 111 -5.81 -3.93 -1.41
CA PHE A 111 -6.86 -3.10 -1.97
C PHE A 111 -7.28 -3.64 -3.33
N ASN A 112 -8.57 -3.74 -3.56
CA ASN A 112 -9.12 -4.06 -4.87
C ASN A 112 -10.47 -3.36 -5.06
N GLY A 113 -10.65 -2.69 -6.20
CA GLY A 113 -11.91 -2.02 -6.50
C GLY A 113 -11.85 -1.21 -7.78
N ASN A 114 -13.01 -1.02 -8.40
CA ASN A 114 -13.13 -0.23 -9.62
C ASN A 114 -12.87 1.27 -9.35
N GLY A 115 -12.18 1.94 -10.28
CA GLY A 115 -11.87 3.37 -10.17
C GLY A 115 -10.75 3.70 -9.18
N PHE A 116 -10.01 2.69 -8.68
CA PHE A 116 -8.97 2.93 -7.67
C PHE A 116 -7.85 3.84 -8.18
N SER A 117 -7.40 3.66 -9.43
CA SER A 117 -6.37 4.50 -10.05
C SER A 117 -6.75 5.98 -10.06
N GLU A 118 -8.02 6.32 -10.30
CA GLU A 118 -8.50 7.71 -10.27
C GLU A 118 -8.48 8.30 -8.85
N LEU A 119 -8.86 7.51 -7.84
CA LEU A 119 -8.79 7.94 -6.44
C LEU A 119 -7.34 8.19 -6.01
N LEU A 120 -6.43 7.31 -6.41
CA LEU A 120 -4.99 7.45 -6.13
C LEU A 120 -4.41 8.69 -6.80
N LYS A 121 -4.74 8.93 -8.08
CA LYS A 121 -4.31 10.12 -8.82
C LYS A 121 -4.75 11.40 -8.14
N LYS A 122 -6.02 11.46 -7.70
CA LYS A 122 -6.53 12.61 -6.94
C LYS A 122 -5.77 12.84 -5.62
N ALA A 123 -5.42 11.78 -4.90
CA ALA A 123 -4.64 11.88 -3.67
C ALA A 123 -3.21 12.39 -3.94
N VAL A 124 -2.58 11.98 -5.06
CA VAL A 124 -1.29 12.53 -5.52
C VAL A 124 -1.42 14.03 -5.81
N GLU A 125 -2.44 14.44 -6.56
CA GLU A 125 -2.70 15.86 -6.88
C GLU A 125 -2.94 16.69 -5.61
N ASP A 126 -3.71 16.18 -4.66
CA ASP A 126 -3.96 16.87 -3.38
C ASP A 126 -2.65 17.09 -2.60
N ALA A 127 -1.75 16.12 -2.57
CA ALA A 127 -0.48 16.25 -1.86
C ALA A 127 0.53 17.17 -2.59
N GLU A 128 0.64 17.05 -3.91
CA GLU A 128 1.66 17.76 -4.69
C GLU A 128 1.26 19.19 -5.07
N GLN A 129 -0.02 19.42 -5.37
CA GLN A 129 -0.49 20.69 -5.91
C GLN A 129 -1.28 21.52 -4.88
N ASN A 130 -2.04 20.83 -4.01
CA ASN A 130 -2.94 21.50 -3.07
C ASN A 130 -2.39 21.56 -1.63
N ASN A 131 -1.19 21.01 -1.38
CA ASN A 131 -0.57 20.89 -0.06
C ASN A 131 -1.51 20.27 1.00
N LYS A 132 -2.30 19.26 0.60
CA LYS A 132 -3.25 18.56 1.46
C LYS A 132 -2.86 17.11 1.64
N ALA A 133 -2.94 16.63 2.87
CA ALA A 133 -2.86 15.21 3.15
C ALA A 133 -4.19 14.52 2.80
N THR A 134 -4.11 13.27 2.29
CA THR A 134 -5.28 12.43 2.02
C THR A 134 -5.13 11.10 2.73
N VAL A 135 -6.14 10.74 3.52
CA VAL A 135 -6.33 9.41 4.10
C VAL A 135 -7.55 8.75 3.47
N PHE A 136 -7.57 7.41 3.48
CA PHE A 136 -8.68 6.66 2.90
C PHE A 136 -9.56 6.08 4.00
N GLY A 137 -10.87 6.31 3.89
CA GLY A 137 -11.88 5.79 4.79
C GLY A 137 -12.63 4.61 4.17
N TYR A 138 -12.70 3.50 4.88
CA TYR A 138 -13.44 2.30 4.48
C TYR A 138 -14.50 1.96 5.54
N TRP A 139 -15.73 1.70 5.10
CA TRP A 139 -16.82 1.36 5.99
C TRP A 139 -16.64 -0.04 6.56
N VAL A 140 -16.60 -0.15 7.90
CA VAL A 140 -16.44 -1.41 8.63
C VAL A 140 -17.55 -1.59 9.68
N ALA A 141 -17.77 -2.83 10.09
CA ALA A 141 -18.74 -3.16 11.14
C ALA A 141 -18.18 -2.94 12.56
N ASP A 142 -16.86 -2.95 12.72
CA ASP A 142 -16.11 -2.93 13.98
C ASP A 142 -15.06 -1.79 14.01
N PRO A 143 -15.50 -0.51 13.86
CA PRO A 143 -14.60 0.62 13.69
C PRO A 143 -13.66 0.87 14.89
N GLU A 144 -14.02 0.44 16.09
CA GLU A 144 -13.22 0.61 17.32
C GLU A 144 -11.85 -0.07 17.26
N ARG A 145 -11.63 -0.95 16.29
CA ARG A 145 -10.33 -1.62 16.09
C ARG A 145 -9.30 -0.78 15.36
N TYR A 146 -9.72 0.31 14.74
CA TYR A 146 -8.94 1.11 13.78
C TYR A 146 -8.88 2.58 14.18
N GLY A 147 -8.06 3.35 13.49
CA GLY A 147 -8.24 4.79 13.45
C GLY A 147 -9.56 5.10 12.77
N VAL A 148 -10.37 5.99 13.34
CA VAL A 148 -11.72 6.34 12.83
C VAL A 148 -11.74 7.79 12.42
N ALA A 149 -12.21 8.08 11.20
CA ALA A 149 -12.38 9.43 10.67
C ALA A 149 -13.86 9.81 10.60
N GLU A 150 -14.16 11.03 11.04
CA GLU A 150 -15.41 11.75 10.78
C GLU A 150 -15.14 12.84 9.74
N PHE A 151 -16.00 13.03 8.76
CA PHE A 151 -15.84 14.00 7.69
C PHE A 151 -17.18 14.52 7.19
N ASP A 152 -17.14 15.69 6.54
CA ASP A 152 -18.31 16.31 5.91
C ASP A 152 -18.59 15.74 4.51
N LYS A 153 -19.66 16.21 3.87
CA LYS A 153 -20.07 15.81 2.51
C LYS A 153 -19.02 16.13 1.43
N ASP A 154 -18.13 17.06 1.70
CA ASP A 154 -17.08 17.48 0.78
C ASP A 154 -15.75 16.73 1.03
N GLY A 155 -15.75 15.79 1.99
CA GLY A 155 -14.60 14.96 2.37
C GLY A 155 -13.59 15.68 3.27
N ASN A 156 -13.95 16.88 3.82
CA ASN A 156 -13.09 17.51 4.81
C ASN A 156 -13.18 16.77 6.13
N CYS A 157 -12.02 16.39 6.67
CA CYS A 157 -11.97 15.67 7.94
C CYS A 157 -12.42 16.60 9.09
N LEU A 158 -13.34 16.13 9.92
CA LEU A 158 -13.84 16.83 11.10
C LEU A 158 -13.17 16.34 12.38
N SER A 159 -12.96 15.02 12.48
CA SER A 159 -12.19 14.41 13.57
C SER A 159 -11.53 13.12 13.11
N ILE A 160 -10.42 12.75 13.77
CA ILE A 160 -9.73 11.48 13.59
C ILE A 160 -9.21 10.99 14.94
N GLU A 161 -9.57 9.77 15.31
CA GLU A 161 -9.28 9.20 16.61
C GLU A 161 -8.74 7.78 16.47
N GLU A 162 -7.66 7.44 17.21
CA GLU A 162 -7.08 6.10 17.22
C GLU A 162 -7.87 5.19 18.17
N LYS A 163 -8.44 4.12 17.62
CA LYS A 163 -9.17 3.07 18.38
C LYS A 163 -10.12 3.63 19.44
N PRO A 164 -11.07 4.48 19.05
CA PRO A 164 -11.96 5.11 20.00
C PRO A 164 -12.90 4.09 20.64
N ALA A 165 -13.11 4.18 21.95
CA ALA A 165 -14.07 3.32 22.66
C ALA A 165 -15.54 3.57 22.22
N LYS A 166 -15.82 4.77 21.68
CA LYS A 166 -17.10 5.17 21.09
C LYS A 166 -16.85 5.86 19.75
N PRO A 167 -16.78 5.08 18.65
CA PRO A 167 -16.52 5.64 17.32
C PRO A 167 -17.61 6.63 16.89
N LYS A 168 -17.20 7.74 16.29
CA LYS A 168 -18.13 8.76 15.76
C LYS A 168 -18.65 8.41 14.36
N SER A 169 -17.97 7.49 13.68
CA SER A 169 -18.37 6.98 12.38
C SER A 169 -17.97 5.51 12.23
N ASN A 170 -18.42 4.86 11.15
CA ASN A 170 -17.98 3.52 10.78
C ASN A 170 -16.82 3.53 9.78
N TYR A 171 -16.22 4.70 9.50
CA TYR A 171 -15.13 4.78 8.53
C TYR A 171 -13.78 4.59 9.21
N ALA A 172 -13.25 3.37 9.06
CA ALA A 172 -11.88 3.05 9.43
C ALA A 172 -10.89 3.72 8.48
N VAL A 173 -9.84 4.32 9.02
CA VAL A 173 -8.70 4.82 8.23
C VAL A 173 -7.83 3.64 7.88
N VAL A 174 -7.72 3.36 6.59
CA VAL A 174 -6.95 2.22 6.08
C VAL A 174 -5.46 2.57 5.95
N GLY A 175 -4.63 1.54 5.80
CA GLY A 175 -3.17 1.69 5.77
C GLY A 175 -2.60 2.27 4.45
N LEU A 176 -3.18 3.38 3.99
CA LEU A 176 -2.77 4.10 2.78
C LEU A 176 -2.90 5.60 3.00
N TYR A 177 -1.78 6.32 2.88
CA TYR A 177 -1.66 7.72 3.27
C TYR A 177 -0.87 8.51 2.23
N PHE A 178 -1.36 9.67 1.83
CA PHE A 178 -0.67 10.60 0.94
C PHE A 178 -0.43 11.92 1.68
N TYR A 179 0.80 12.40 1.64
CA TYR A 179 1.19 13.61 2.36
C TYR A 179 2.05 14.54 1.52
N PRO A 180 1.90 15.86 1.70
CA PRO A 180 2.92 16.83 1.29
C PRO A 180 4.25 16.56 2.01
N ASN A 181 5.35 17.10 1.48
CA ASN A 181 6.70 16.95 2.07
C ASN A 181 6.77 17.28 3.57
N LYS A 182 5.94 18.21 4.05
CA LYS A 182 5.85 18.59 5.46
C LYS A 182 5.68 17.42 6.43
N VAL A 183 5.24 16.25 5.95
CA VAL A 183 5.08 15.06 6.79
C VAL A 183 6.35 14.66 7.53
N VAL A 184 7.53 14.87 6.93
CA VAL A 184 8.82 14.54 7.55
C VAL A 184 9.04 15.39 8.80
N GLU A 185 8.80 16.70 8.70
CA GLU A 185 8.88 17.62 9.85
C GLU A 185 7.85 17.25 10.92
N VAL A 186 6.60 17.00 10.53
CA VAL A 186 5.53 16.60 11.46
C VAL A 186 5.92 15.31 12.20
N ALA A 187 6.37 14.28 11.48
CA ALA A 187 6.76 13.00 12.09
C ALA A 187 7.90 13.13 13.10
N LYS A 188 8.83 14.05 12.89
CA LYS A 188 9.93 14.33 13.84
C LYS A 188 9.46 15.04 15.11
N ASN A 189 8.36 15.79 15.05
CA ASN A 189 7.91 16.64 16.16
C ASN A 189 6.77 16.02 16.98
N ILE A 190 6.12 14.95 16.53
CA ILE A 190 5.12 14.24 17.33
C ILE A 190 5.77 13.50 18.48
N LYS A 191 5.01 13.31 19.56
CA LYS A 191 5.44 12.53 20.72
C LYS A 191 4.91 11.12 20.65
N PRO A 192 5.66 10.13 21.15
CA PRO A 192 5.14 8.77 21.30
C PRO A 192 3.84 8.75 22.12
N SER A 193 2.92 7.87 21.72
CA SER A 193 1.69 7.61 22.48
C SER A 193 1.96 6.89 23.80
N ALA A 194 0.91 6.64 24.58
CA ALA A 194 1.01 5.81 25.80
C ALA A 194 1.55 4.39 25.53
N ARG A 195 1.51 3.92 24.27
CA ARG A 195 2.10 2.65 23.83
C ARG A 195 3.59 2.75 23.49
N GLY A 196 4.17 3.94 23.53
CA GLY A 196 5.55 4.21 23.12
C GLY A 196 5.72 4.34 21.60
N GLU A 197 4.62 4.40 20.82
CA GLU A 197 4.65 4.42 19.35
C GLU A 197 4.43 5.83 18.80
N LEU A 198 5.14 6.16 17.73
CA LEU A 198 4.88 7.34 16.88
C LEU A 198 3.68 7.04 15.97
N GLU A 199 2.50 7.43 16.46
CA GLU A 199 1.23 7.08 15.81
C GLU A 199 1.00 7.87 14.53
N ILE A 200 0.57 7.19 13.48
CA ILE A 200 0.16 7.84 12.24
C ILE A 200 -1.08 8.72 12.44
N THR A 201 -1.96 8.34 13.37
CA THR A 201 -3.14 9.14 13.73
C THR A 201 -2.75 10.48 14.30
N THR A 202 -1.64 10.57 15.06
CA THR A 202 -1.11 11.85 15.55
C THR A 202 -0.61 12.73 14.42
N VAL A 203 0.07 12.15 13.41
CA VAL A 203 0.45 12.87 12.19
C VAL A 203 -0.79 13.42 11.48
N ASN A 204 -1.82 12.61 11.30
CA ASN A 204 -3.08 13.02 10.68
C ASN A 204 -3.75 14.16 11.47
N GLN A 205 -3.72 14.12 12.81
CA GLN A 205 -4.26 15.17 13.66
C GLN A 205 -3.53 16.52 13.48
N GLU A 206 -2.22 16.52 13.25
CA GLU A 206 -1.48 17.74 12.94
C GLU A 206 -1.89 18.35 11.58
N PHE A 207 -2.09 17.51 10.55
CA PHE A 207 -2.66 17.97 9.29
C PHE A 207 -4.10 18.46 9.43
N LEU A 208 -4.91 17.79 10.26
CA LEU A 208 -6.28 18.21 10.57
C LEU A 208 -6.31 19.60 11.25
N LYS A 209 -5.49 19.81 12.28
CA LYS A 209 -5.36 21.12 12.97
C LYS A 209 -4.96 22.24 12.02
N ALA A 210 -4.16 21.92 11.00
CA ALA A 210 -3.76 22.87 9.97
C ALA A 210 -4.82 23.09 8.87
N GLY A 211 -5.97 22.40 8.92
CA GLY A 211 -7.02 22.46 7.89
C GLY A 211 -6.64 21.78 6.57
N ASN A 212 -5.63 20.90 6.60
CA ASN A 212 -5.02 20.28 5.42
C ASN A 212 -5.16 18.74 5.40
N LEU A 213 -6.21 18.19 5.98
CA LEU A 213 -6.50 16.75 5.94
C LEU A 213 -7.83 16.47 5.20
N LYS A 214 -7.76 15.64 4.20
CA LYS A 214 -8.93 15.10 3.48
C LYS A 214 -9.14 13.62 3.76
N VAL A 215 -10.40 13.20 3.73
CA VAL A 215 -10.81 11.80 3.75
C VAL A 215 -11.39 11.46 2.39
N GLN A 216 -10.75 10.50 1.69
CA GLN A 216 -11.27 9.91 0.46
C GLN A 216 -11.93 8.58 0.80
N THR A 217 -13.22 8.43 0.51
CA THR A 217 -13.93 7.18 0.82
C THR A 217 -13.70 6.12 -0.26
N LEU A 218 -13.47 4.90 0.20
CA LEU A 218 -13.55 3.69 -0.62
C LEU A 218 -15.01 3.22 -0.59
N GLY A 219 -15.70 3.35 -1.72
CA GLY A 219 -17.13 3.09 -1.83
C GLY A 219 -17.49 1.60 -1.83
N ARG A 220 -18.79 1.31 -2.00
CA ARG A 220 -19.27 -0.08 -2.19
C ARG A 220 -18.62 -0.70 -3.42
N GLY A 221 -18.24 -1.96 -3.30
CA GLY A 221 -17.50 -2.67 -4.37
C GLY A 221 -15.99 -2.61 -4.22
N PHE A 222 -15.45 -1.78 -3.30
CA PHE A 222 -14.07 -1.93 -2.85
C PHE A 222 -13.96 -3.06 -1.83
N ALA A 223 -12.85 -3.77 -1.91
CA ALA A 223 -12.35 -4.62 -0.85
C ALA A 223 -11.06 -4.01 -0.29
N TRP A 224 -11.06 -3.81 1.02
CA TRP A 224 -9.88 -3.58 1.82
C TRP A 224 -9.75 -4.74 2.80
N LEU A 225 -8.63 -5.43 2.77
CA LEU A 225 -8.37 -6.62 3.57
C LEU A 225 -7.11 -6.35 4.40
N ASP A 226 -7.26 -6.42 5.72
CA ASP A 226 -6.14 -6.49 6.64
C ASP A 226 -5.81 -7.96 6.89
N THR A 227 -4.58 -8.36 6.74
CA THR A 227 -4.16 -9.75 6.88
C THR A 227 -3.60 -10.02 8.29
N GLY A 228 -4.24 -9.44 9.32
CA GLY A 228 -3.75 -9.41 10.69
C GLY A 228 -3.89 -10.71 11.48
N THR A 229 -4.75 -11.63 11.05
CA THR A 229 -5.04 -12.92 11.70
C THR A 229 -4.98 -14.06 10.71
N HIS A 230 -4.96 -15.32 11.20
CA HIS A 230 -5.00 -16.48 10.31
C HIS A 230 -6.27 -16.52 9.45
N ASP A 231 -7.41 -16.16 10.03
CA ASP A 231 -8.70 -16.12 9.32
C ASP A 231 -8.68 -15.05 8.24
N SER A 232 -8.28 -13.81 8.56
CA SER A 232 -8.23 -12.71 7.57
C SER A 232 -7.20 -12.97 6.47
N LEU A 233 -6.11 -13.70 6.77
CA LEU A 233 -5.14 -14.14 5.77
C LEU A 233 -5.74 -15.14 4.77
N ALA A 234 -6.49 -16.13 5.28
CA ALA A 234 -7.18 -17.13 4.47
C ALA A 234 -8.30 -16.49 3.62
N GLU A 235 -9.10 -15.60 4.22
CA GLU A 235 -10.15 -14.84 3.53
C GLU A 235 -9.58 -13.98 2.40
N ALA A 236 -8.49 -13.27 2.64
CA ALA A 236 -7.81 -12.47 1.63
C ALA A 236 -7.35 -13.34 0.44
N SER A 237 -6.74 -14.49 0.71
CA SER A 237 -6.30 -15.42 -0.33
C SER A 237 -7.49 -15.95 -1.14
N THR A 238 -8.56 -16.35 -0.47
CA THR A 238 -9.80 -16.83 -1.11
C THR A 238 -10.46 -15.74 -1.97
N TYR A 239 -10.52 -14.50 -1.45
CA TYR A 239 -11.09 -13.37 -2.20
C TYR A 239 -10.33 -13.13 -3.51
N ILE A 240 -8.99 -13.05 -3.44
CA ILE A 240 -8.15 -12.83 -4.63
C ILE A 240 -8.31 -14.00 -5.61
N GLU A 241 -8.29 -15.24 -5.13
CA GLU A 241 -8.51 -16.43 -5.97
C GLU A 241 -9.83 -16.34 -6.76
N VAL A 242 -10.92 -16.03 -6.07
CA VAL A 242 -12.26 -15.95 -6.70
C VAL A 242 -12.31 -14.86 -7.76
N ILE A 243 -11.82 -13.65 -7.47
CA ILE A 243 -11.83 -12.54 -8.41
C ILE A 243 -10.97 -12.84 -9.63
N GLU A 244 -9.73 -13.31 -9.44
CA GLU A 244 -8.83 -13.62 -10.55
C GLU A 244 -9.37 -14.74 -11.43
N LYS A 245 -9.91 -15.81 -10.85
CA LYS A 245 -10.50 -16.92 -11.61
C LYS A 245 -11.76 -16.51 -12.40
N ARG A 246 -12.56 -15.61 -11.85
CA ARG A 246 -13.80 -15.12 -12.51
C ARG A 246 -13.51 -14.17 -13.65
N GLN A 247 -12.58 -13.24 -13.47
CA GLN A 247 -12.27 -12.21 -14.45
C GLN A 247 -11.20 -12.64 -15.46
N GLY A 248 -10.35 -13.61 -15.12
CA GLY A 248 -9.17 -13.92 -15.92
C GLY A 248 -8.08 -12.85 -15.84
N LEU A 249 -8.25 -11.86 -14.96
CA LEU A 249 -7.33 -10.74 -14.73
C LEU A 249 -6.68 -10.89 -13.36
N LYS A 250 -5.37 -10.63 -13.27
CA LYS A 250 -4.66 -10.69 -11.99
C LYS A 250 -4.70 -9.37 -11.25
N VAL A 251 -4.97 -9.46 -9.96
CA VAL A 251 -4.84 -8.35 -9.00
C VAL A 251 -3.36 -8.22 -8.62
N ALA A 252 -2.83 -6.99 -8.56
CA ALA A 252 -1.46 -6.71 -8.14
C ALA A 252 -0.36 -7.45 -8.95
N CYS A 253 -0.56 -7.66 -10.23
CA CYS A 253 0.48 -8.15 -11.14
C CYS A 253 1.41 -7.00 -11.52
N LEU A 254 2.57 -6.91 -10.86
CA LEU A 254 3.49 -5.77 -11.00
C LEU A 254 4.00 -5.63 -12.43
N GLU A 255 4.37 -6.73 -13.05
CA GLU A 255 4.83 -6.79 -14.46
C GLU A 255 3.72 -6.32 -15.41
N GLY A 256 2.49 -6.78 -15.17
CA GLY A 256 1.31 -6.37 -15.94
C GLY A 256 1.02 -4.87 -15.83
N ILE A 257 1.11 -4.30 -14.62
CA ILE A 257 0.96 -2.86 -14.39
C ILE A 257 2.08 -2.09 -15.10
N ALA A 258 3.33 -2.50 -14.93
CA ALA A 258 4.48 -1.87 -15.57
C ALA A 258 4.36 -1.84 -17.10
N TYR A 259 3.96 -2.95 -17.72
CA TYR A 259 3.77 -3.05 -19.16
C TYR A 259 2.60 -2.17 -19.64
N ARG A 260 1.46 -2.19 -18.95
CA ARG A 260 0.29 -1.33 -19.28
C ARG A 260 0.59 0.16 -19.16
N LYS A 261 1.46 0.54 -18.22
CA LYS A 261 1.94 1.93 -18.06
C LYS A 261 3.09 2.29 -19.03
N GLY A 262 3.58 1.35 -19.85
CA GLY A 262 4.70 1.58 -20.75
C GLY A 262 6.04 1.76 -20.04
N TRP A 263 6.17 1.28 -18.80
CA TRP A 263 7.42 1.36 -18.04
C TRP A 263 8.40 0.24 -18.38
N ILE A 264 7.90 -0.87 -18.90
CA ILE A 264 8.65 -1.95 -19.52
C ILE A 264 8.09 -2.24 -20.90
N ASP A 265 8.93 -2.73 -21.81
CA ASP A 265 8.53 -3.09 -23.15
C ASP A 265 8.12 -4.57 -23.28
N VAL A 266 7.72 -4.97 -24.49
CA VAL A 266 7.27 -6.34 -24.78
C VAL A 266 8.39 -7.37 -24.59
N GLU A 267 9.64 -7.01 -24.90
CA GLU A 267 10.77 -7.91 -24.77
C GLU A 267 11.09 -8.17 -23.29
N LYS A 268 11.07 -7.13 -22.47
CA LYS A 268 11.22 -7.27 -21.02
C LYS A 268 10.09 -8.12 -20.44
N MET A 269 8.84 -7.88 -20.83
CA MET A 269 7.68 -8.67 -20.39
C MET A 269 7.83 -10.16 -20.73
N ARG A 270 8.33 -10.48 -21.95
CA ARG A 270 8.61 -11.85 -22.37
C ARG A 270 9.74 -12.49 -21.54
N GLN A 271 10.81 -11.75 -21.30
CA GLN A 271 11.93 -12.21 -20.45
C GLN A 271 11.45 -12.58 -19.04
N LEU A 272 10.60 -11.73 -18.43
CA LEU A 272 10.02 -11.98 -17.10
C LEU A 272 9.08 -13.19 -17.09
N ALA A 273 8.31 -13.42 -18.15
CA ALA A 273 7.42 -14.56 -18.28
C ALA A 273 8.17 -15.89 -18.43
N GLN A 274 9.35 -15.89 -19.08
CA GLN A 274 10.08 -17.10 -19.49
C GLN A 274 10.30 -18.11 -18.36
N PRO A 275 10.80 -17.76 -17.16
CA PRO A 275 11.01 -18.72 -16.09
C PRO A 275 9.71 -19.27 -15.48
N MET A 276 8.57 -18.61 -15.76
CA MET A 276 7.25 -18.92 -15.18
C MET A 276 6.27 -19.56 -16.17
N LEU A 277 6.70 -19.91 -17.38
CA LEU A 277 5.78 -20.45 -18.43
C LEU A 277 5.09 -21.76 -18.02
N LYS A 278 5.60 -22.49 -17.06
CA LYS A 278 4.99 -23.72 -16.54
C LYS A 278 3.83 -23.47 -15.58
N ASN A 279 3.60 -22.24 -15.16
CA ASN A 279 2.52 -21.88 -14.26
C ASN A 279 1.58 -20.82 -14.88
N GLN A 280 0.42 -20.63 -14.26
CA GLN A 280 -0.60 -19.71 -14.76
C GLN A 280 -0.17 -18.25 -14.72
N TYR A 281 0.73 -17.87 -13.81
CA TYR A 281 1.21 -16.48 -13.69
C TYR A 281 2.02 -16.08 -14.94
N GLY A 282 3.01 -16.88 -15.34
CA GLY A 282 3.79 -16.61 -16.52
C GLY A 282 2.97 -16.65 -17.82
N GLN A 283 2.01 -17.59 -17.92
CA GLN A 283 1.08 -17.64 -19.05
C GLN A 283 0.21 -16.39 -19.14
N TYR A 284 -0.24 -15.85 -17.99
CA TYR A 284 -0.98 -14.60 -17.93
C TYR A 284 -0.14 -13.42 -18.43
N LEU A 285 1.14 -13.32 -18.10
CA LEU A 285 2.00 -12.25 -18.61
C LEU A 285 2.04 -12.21 -20.13
N LEU A 286 2.09 -13.38 -20.78
CA LEU A 286 2.02 -13.45 -22.25
C LEU A 286 0.64 -13.03 -22.77
N SER A 287 -0.44 -13.43 -22.10
CA SER A 287 -1.80 -13.06 -22.52
C SER A 287 -2.06 -11.56 -22.46
N VAL A 288 -1.42 -10.83 -21.50
CA VAL A 288 -1.49 -9.36 -21.41
C VAL A 288 -0.88 -8.69 -22.66
N ILE A 289 0.22 -9.25 -23.18
CA ILE A 289 0.83 -8.73 -24.42
C ILE A 289 -0.15 -8.86 -25.59
N ASP A 290 -0.78 -10.02 -25.72
CA ASP A 290 -1.71 -10.30 -26.84
C ASP A 290 -3.00 -9.48 -26.70
N GLU A 291 -3.50 -9.30 -25.48
CA GLU A 291 -4.67 -8.46 -25.21
C GLU A 291 -4.44 -7.02 -25.67
N ILE A 292 -3.34 -6.38 -25.23
CA ILE A 292 -3.03 -4.99 -25.59
C ILE A 292 -2.80 -4.84 -27.09
N LYS A 293 -2.14 -5.80 -27.73
CA LYS A 293 -1.98 -5.80 -29.20
C LYS A 293 -3.32 -5.84 -29.94
N ARG A 294 -4.29 -6.58 -29.42
CA ARG A 294 -5.62 -6.76 -30.02
C ARG A 294 -6.53 -5.57 -29.76
N THR A 295 -6.54 -5.02 -28.57
CA THR A 295 -7.52 -4.00 -28.12
C THR A 295 -6.99 -2.57 -28.23
N GLY A 296 -5.67 -2.39 -28.18
CA GLY A 296 -5.06 -1.06 -28.05
C GLY A 296 -5.37 -0.36 -26.71
N ILE A 297 -6.10 -1.02 -25.81
CA ILE A 297 -6.57 -0.44 -24.54
C ILE A 297 -5.84 -1.12 -23.37
N PRO A 298 -5.02 -0.40 -22.63
CA PRO A 298 -4.50 -0.90 -21.36
C PRO A 298 -5.64 -0.86 -20.32
N ASN A 299 -6.21 -2.02 -19.98
CA ASN A 299 -7.11 -2.16 -18.83
C ASN A 299 -6.26 -2.11 -17.53
N ILE A 300 -6.25 -0.96 -16.88
CA ILE A 300 -5.51 -0.74 -15.61
C ILE A 300 -6.51 -0.51 -14.48
#